data_65a2c6458a308953789f7794f11811e4
#
_entry.id   65a2c6458a308953789f7794f11811e4
#
_cell.length_a   1.000
_cell.length_b   1.000
_cell.length_c   1.000
_cell.angle_alpha   90.00
_cell.angle_beta   90.00
_cell.angle_gamma   90.00
#
_symmetry.space_group_name_H-M   'P 1'
#
loop_
_entity.id
_entity.type
_entity.pdbx_description
1 polymer ?
#
loop_
_entity_poly.entity_id
_entity_poly.type
_entity_poly.pdbx_seq_one_letter_code
_entity_poly.pdbx_strand_id
1 'polypeptide(L)'
;MTAFRTNKAHPGHGISIGDSSPVEVTVFIEIVPRDTVKYEVDKETGYLKIDRPQQYSNVVPANYGFIPQTYCGTRIADLARSKYAKPISDGDNDPLDILVLSEHHIPRGDIILKAVPIGGFCLIDGGEADDKIIAVLKGDKVFEQYTEIAQLPKGILERFEHYFLTYKSLPDEPNVCEIAYSYGREESYEVIRSAILDYQDLRAGA
;
A
#
# COMPACT_ATOMS: atom_id res chain seq x y z
N MET A 1 -25.80 -17.25 -11.96
CA MET A 1 -24.99 -16.56 -12.98
C MET A 1 -24.88 -15.10 -12.60
N THR A 2 -23.68 -14.63 -12.30
CA THR A 2 -23.45 -13.20 -12.05
C THR A 2 -23.53 -12.48 -13.39
N ALA A 3 -24.46 -11.53 -13.53
CA ALA A 3 -24.57 -10.75 -14.75
C ALA A 3 -23.27 -9.94 -14.96
N PHE A 4 -22.75 -9.93 -16.19
CA PHE A 4 -21.61 -9.06 -16.54
C PHE A 4 -22.05 -7.61 -16.36
N ARG A 5 -21.26 -6.83 -15.58
CA ARG A 5 -21.46 -5.39 -15.48
C ARG A 5 -20.96 -4.73 -16.77
N THR A 6 -21.71 -3.77 -17.28
CA THR A 6 -21.37 -3.03 -18.50
C THR A 6 -20.27 -1.98 -18.29
N ASN A 7 -20.01 -1.60 -17.03
CA ASN A 7 -19.05 -0.57 -16.67
C ASN A 7 -17.92 -1.14 -15.80
N LYS A 8 -16.69 -0.67 -16.01
CA LYS A 8 -15.56 -0.96 -15.12
C LYS A 8 -15.85 -0.35 -13.75
N ALA A 9 -15.68 -1.12 -12.69
CA ALA A 9 -15.81 -0.60 -11.34
C ALA A 9 -14.61 0.31 -11.03
N HIS A 10 -14.86 1.42 -10.34
CA HIS A 10 -13.78 2.29 -9.84
C HIS A 10 -12.89 1.48 -8.88
N PRO A 11 -11.55 1.43 -9.08
CA PRO A 11 -10.67 0.59 -8.28
C PRO A 11 -10.77 0.83 -6.77
N GLY A 12 -10.79 2.09 -6.34
CA GLY A 12 -10.86 2.43 -4.92
C GLY A 12 -12.24 2.21 -4.28
N HIS A 13 -13.33 2.31 -5.04
CA HIS A 13 -14.69 2.33 -4.47
C HIS A 13 -15.56 1.14 -4.89
N GLY A 14 -15.40 0.65 -6.09
CA GLY A 14 -16.27 -0.36 -6.69
C GLY A 14 -15.76 -1.80 -6.60
N ILE A 15 -14.52 -2.00 -6.18
CA ILE A 15 -13.91 -3.31 -5.93
C ILE A 15 -14.06 -3.62 -4.44
N SER A 16 -14.55 -4.82 -4.09
CA SER A 16 -14.63 -5.25 -2.69
C SER A 16 -13.25 -5.59 -2.15
N ILE A 17 -12.94 -5.13 -0.94
CA ILE A 17 -11.74 -5.54 -0.20
C ILE A 17 -11.67 -7.06 0.03
N GLY A 18 -12.82 -7.72 0.08
CA GLY A 18 -12.95 -9.17 0.27
C GLY A 18 -13.48 -9.53 1.66
N ASP A 19 -14.24 -10.65 1.72
CA ASP A 19 -14.94 -11.10 2.93
C ASP A 19 -13.98 -11.61 4.02
N SER A 20 -12.75 -11.98 3.65
CA SER A 20 -11.72 -12.47 4.58
C SER A 20 -10.80 -11.36 5.13
N SER A 21 -11.09 -10.08 4.81
CA SER A 21 -10.32 -8.95 5.33
C SER A 21 -10.38 -8.91 6.87
N PRO A 22 -9.27 -8.58 7.54
CA PRO A 22 -7.96 -8.16 7.04
C PRO A 22 -6.97 -9.31 6.77
N VAL A 23 -7.37 -10.57 7.03
CA VAL A 23 -6.47 -11.75 6.93
C VAL A 23 -6.05 -12.03 5.48
N GLU A 24 -6.95 -11.81 4.55
CA GLU A 24 -6.73 -11.83 3.11
C GLU A 24 -7.46 -10.65 2.50
N VAL A 25 -6.78 -9.88 1.66
CA VAL A 25 -7.32 -8.68 1.05
C VAL A 25 -7.28 -8.74 -0.47
N THR A 26 -8.23 -8.07 -1.10
CA THR A 26 -8.13 -7.72 -2.51
C THR A 26 -7.18 -6.53 -2.64
N VAL A 27 -6.32 -6.57 -3.65
CA VAL A 27 -5.37 -5.49 -3.95
C VAL A 27 -5.56 -5.08 -5.40
N PHE A 28 -5.54 -3.78 -5.67
CA PHE A 28 -5.41 -3.23 -6.99
C PHE A 28 -3.96 -2.81 -7.20
N ILE A 29 -3.28 -3.40 -8.19
CA ILE A 29 -1.88 -3.11 -8.50
C ILE A 29 -1.82 -2.00 -9.55
N GLU A 30 -1.09 -0.95 -9.22
CA GLU A 30 -0.84 0.21 -10.09
C GLU A 30 0.52 0.12 -10.78
N ILE A 31 1.55 -0.31 -10.05
CA ILE A 31 2.95 -0.30 -10.47
C ILE A 31 3.55 -1.68 -10.25
N VAL A 32 4.34 -2.14 -11.20
CA VAL A 32 5.07 -3.41 -11.08
C VAL A 32 6.58 -3.19 -11.17
N PRO A 33 7.41 -4.11 -10.63
CA PRO A 33 8.84 -4.05 -10.81
C PRO A 33 9.21 -3.95 -12.30
N ARG A 34 10.02 -2.95 -12.65
CA ARG A 34 10.46 -2.51 -14.00
C ARG A 34 9.66 -1.36 -14.61
N ASP A 35 8.57 -0.91 -14.01
CA ASP A 35 7.96 0.34 -14.46
C ASP A 35 8.93 1.51 -14.21
N THR A 36 9.14 2.31 -15.24
CA THR A 36 9.99 3.49 -15.20
C THR A 36 9.21 4.77 -14.95
N VAL A 37 7.90 4.63 -14.77
CA VAL A 37 6.98 5.72 -14.39
C VAL A 37 6.14 5.28 -13.20
N LYS A 38 5.75 6.24 -12.36
CA LYS A 38 4.74 6.02 -11.33
C LYS A 38 3.37 6.17 -11.98
N TYR A 39 2.59 5.09 -11.91
CA TYR A 39 1.16 5.12 -12.22
C TYR A 39 0.36 5.33 -10.94
N GLU A 40 -0.80 5.96 -11.07
CA GLU A 40 -1.73 6.21 -9.99
C GLU A 40 -3.16 6.17 -10.53
N VAL A 41 -4.10 5.65 -9.75
CA VAL A 41 -5.51 5.71 -10.10
C VAL A 41 -5.99 7.15 -9.97
N ASP A 42 -6.52 7.69 -11.04
CA ASP A 42 -7.24 8.97 -11.01
C ASP A 42 -8.49 8.84 -10.14
N LYS A 43 -8.55 9.62 -9.06
CA LYS A 43 -9.59 9.49 -8.02
C LYS A 43 -11.01 9.76 -8.53
N GLU A 44 -11.15 10.53 -9.61
CA GLU A 44 -12.44 10.86 -10.18
C GLU A 44 -12.91 9.81 -11.20
N THR A 45 -12.01 9.38 -12.08
CA THR A 45 -12.37 8.54 -13.23
C THR A 45 -12.14 7.04 -12.98
N GLY A 46 -11.24 6.70 -12.05
CA GLY A 46 -10.81 5.32 -11.79
C GLY A 46 -9.89 4.72 -12.85
N TYR A 47 -9.39 5.52 -13.81
CA TYR A 47 -8.38 5.08 -14.75
C TYR A 47 -6.98 5.27 -14.20
N LEU A 48 -6.03 4.42 -14.61
CA LEU A 48 -4.62 4.68 -14.36
C LEU A 48 -4.17 5.88 -15.17
N LYS A 49 -3.52 6.81 -14.51
CA LYS A 49 -2.78 7.92 -15.12
C LYS A 49 -1.30 7.84 -14.79
N ILE A 50 -0.47 8.50 -15.55
CA ILE A 50 0.93 8.73 -15.19
C ILE A 50 0.96 9.88 -14.17
N ASP A 51 1.44 9.59 -12.96
CA ASP A 51 1.71 10.61 -11.95
C ASP A 51 3.02 11.35 -12.30
N ARG A 52 4.12 10.59 -12.39
CA ARG A 52 5.43 11.12 -12.78
C ARG A 52 6.36 10.02 -13.27
N PRO A 53 7.43 10.35 -14.03
CA PRO A 53 8.54 9.43 -14.23
C PRO A 53 9.19 9.05 -12.91
N GLN A 54 9.67 7.80 -12.79
CA GLN A 54 10.52 7.40 -11.66
C GLN A 54 11.83 8.18 -11.71
N GLN A 55 12.29 8.59 -10.54
CA GLN A 55 13.51 9.41 -10.47
C GLN A 55 14.76 8.53 -10.45
N TYR A 56 15.70 8.86 -11.33
CA TYR A 56 17.02 8.21 -11.42
C TYR A 56 16.94 6.67 -11.52
N SER A 57 17.55 5.96 -10.56
CA SER A 57 17.57 4.50 -10.49
C SER A 57 16.46 3.91 -9.63
N ASN A 58 15.51 4.72 -9.15
CA ASN A 58 14.42 4.22 -8.33
C ASN A 58 13.46 3.34 -9.15
N VAL A 59 13.32 2.11 -8.72
CA VAL A 59 12.40 1.12 -9.28
C VAL A 59 11.66 0.49 -8.12
N VAL A 60 10.33 0.43 -8.22
CA VAL A 60 9.52 -0.18 -7.17
C VAL A 60 9.96 -1.64 -6.94
N PRO A 61 10.23 -2.04 -5.69
CA PRO A 61 10.87 -3.33 -5.41
C PRO A 61 9.93 -4.54 -5.42
N ALA A 62 8.61 -4.32 -5.41
CA ALA A 62 7.57 -5.35 -5.45
C ALA A 62 6.36 -4.82 -6.21
N ASN A 63 5.32 -5.64 -6.41
CA ASN A 63 4.07 -5.17 -6.98
C ASN A 63 3.42 -4.19 -6.00
N TYR A 64 3.18 -2.97 -6.45
CA TYR A 64 2.71 -1.87 -5.62
C TYR A 64 1.34 -1.38 -6.06
N GLY A 65 0.51 -1.06 -5.12
CA GLY A 65 -0.82 -0.51 -5.32
C GLY A 65 -1.50 -0.28 -3.98
N PHE A 66 -2.79 -0.39 -3.94
CA PHE A 66 -3.57 -0.10 -2.73
C PHE A 66 -4.64 -1.16 -2.45
N ILE A 67 -5.15 -1.13 -1.24
CA ILE A 67 -6.28 -1.94 -0.79
C ILE A 67 -7.58 -1.17 -1.08
N PRO A 68 -8.49 -1.66 -1.95
CA PRO A 68 -9.77 -1.03 -2.21
C PRO A 68 -10.61 -0.83 -0.94
N GLN A 69 -11.46 0.20 -0.91
CA GLN A 69 -12.36 0.52 0.20
C GLN A 69 -11.62 0.77 1.53
N THR A 70 -10.42 1.38 1.44
CA THR A 70 -9.65 1.89 2.56
C THR A 70 -9.37 3.38 2.37
N TYR A 71 -9.01 4.07 3.45
CA TYR A 71 -8.65 5.46 3.47
C TYR A 71 -7.74 5.73 4.66
N CYS A 72 -6.63 6.43 4.45
CA CYS A 72 -5.71 6.81 5.51
C CYS A 72 -6.08 8.19 6.02
N GLY A 73 -6.95 8.22 7.01
CA GLY A 73 -7.44 9.42 7.68
C GLY A 73 -6.96 9.50 9.14
N THR A 74 -7.81 10.09 9.96
CA THR A 74 -7.48 10.40 11.36
C THR A 74 -7.15 9.17 12.20
N ARG A 75 -7.79 8.00 11.97
CA ARG A 75 -7.49 6.79 12.75
C ARG A 75 -6.10 6.24 12.44
N ILE A 76 -5.68 6.31 11.19
CA ILE A 76 -4.30 5.93 10.80
C ILE A 76 -3.31 6.87 11.45
N ALA A 77 -3.55 8.18 11.40
CA ALA A 77 -2.72 9.15 12.10
C ALA A 77 -2.65 8.90 13.61
N ASP A 78 -3.76 8.54 14.26
CA ASP A 78 -3.81 8.27 15.70
C ASP A 78 -3.05 7.00 16.08
N LEU A 79 -3.09 5.95 15.25
CA LEU A 79 -2.25 4.77 15.43
C LEU A 79 -0.76 5.15 15.40
N ALA A 80 -0.34 5.91 14.39
CA ALA A 80 1.03 6.38 14.29
C ALA A 80 1.42 7.27 15.48
N ARG A 81 0.59 8.24 15.88
CA ARG A 81 0.80 9.12 17.05
C ARG A 81 0.95 8.34 18.35
N SER A 82 0.26 7.21 18.49
CA SER A 82 0.33 6.39 19.70
C SER A 82 1.71 5.75 19.94
N LYS A 83 2.52 5.60 18.88
CA LYS A 83 3.80 4.87 18.92
C LYS A 83 5.00 5.72 18.49
N TYR A 84 4.75 6.88 17.90
CA TYR A 84 5.80 7.74 17.36
C TYR A 84 5.77 9.12 18.01
N ALA A 85 6.94 9.57 18.49
CA ALA A 85 7.03 10.77 19.35
C ALA A 85 7.01 12.10 18.60
N LYS A 86 7.29 12.10 17.28
CA LYS A 86 7.25 13.35 16.49
C LYS A 86 5.81 13.72 16.12
N PRO A 87 5.53 15.01 15.89
CA PRO A 87 4.21 15.44 15.45
C PRO A 87 3.80 14.81 14.10
N ILE A 88 2.56 14.36 14.04
CA ILE A 88 1.92 13.87 12.82
C ILE A 88 0.65 14.70 12.62
N SER A 89 0.49 15.30 11.44
CA SER A 89 -0.63 16.20 11.13
C SER A 89 -1.93 15.43 10.98
N ASP A 90 -1.98 14.50 10.04
CA ASP A 90 -3.12 13.60 9.76
C ASP A 90 -2.64 12.36 8.98
N GLY A 91 -3.53 11.51 8.48
CA GLY A 91 -3.21 10.56 7.42
C GLY A 91 -3.00 11.27 6.08
N ASP A 92 -2.46 10.57 5.08
CA ASP A 92 -2.14 11.12 3.76
C ASP A 92 -3.37 11.35 2.86
N ASN A 93 -4.56 10.97 3.32
CA ASN A 93 -5.83 11.09 2.63
C ASN A 93 -5.94 10.27 1.33
N ASP A 94 -5.19 9.18 1.26
CA ASP A 94 -5.19 8.22 0.15
C ASP A 94 -5.66 6.82 0.61
N PRO A 95 -6.02 5.93 -0.34
CA PRO A 95 -6.21 4.52 0.01
C PRO A 95 -4.95 3.91 0.60
N LEU A 96 -5.11 2.92 1.50
CA LEU A 96 -4.00 2.26 2.18
C LEU A 96 -3.12 1.49 1.19
N ASP A 97 -1.87 1.90 1.11
CA ASP A 97 -0.86 1.35 0.22
C ASP A 97 -0.39 -0.06 0.61
N ILE A 98 -0.04 -0.85 -0.38
CA ILE A 98 0.41 -2.23 -0.18
C ILE A 98 1.48 -2.65 -1.19
N LEU A 99 2.53 -3.34 -0.70
CA LEU A 99 3.50 -4.06 -1.51
C LEU A 99 3.21 -5.55 -1.46
N VAL A 100 3.12 -6.19 -2.62
CA VAL A 100 2.85 -7.62 -2.72
C VAL A 100 4.05 -8.35 -3.31
N LEU A 101 4.66 -9.21 -2.48
CA LEU A 101 5.73 -10.10 -2.89
C LEU A 101 5.19 -11.23 -3.76
N SER A 102 5.90 -11.56 -4.82
CA SER A 102 5.60 -12.65 -5.75
C SER A 102 6.90 -13.20 -6.32
N GLU A 103 7.03 -14.54 -6.40
CA GLU A 103 8.12 -15.21 -7.08
C GLU A 103 8.10 -14.90 -8.57
N HIS A 104 6.91 -15.03 -9.18
CA HIS A 104 6.77 -14.81 -10.60
C HIS A 104 6.61 -13.33 -10.94
N HIS A 105 7.28 -12.94 -12.02
CA HIS A 105 7.17 -11.59 -12.54
C HIS A 105 5.77 -11.31 -13.08
N ILE A 106 5.11 -10.30 -12.54
CA ILE A 106 3.85 -9.75 -13.05
C ILE A 106 4.22 -8.61 -14.00
N PRO A 107 3.86 -8.70 -15.30
CA PRO A 107 4.40 -7.79 -16.30
C PRO A 107 3.65 -6.46 -16.45
N ARG A 108 2.55 -6.26 -15.70
CA ARG A 108 1.71 -5.04 -15.83
C ARG A 108 0.92 -4.75 -14.57
N GLY A 109 0.60 -3.48 -14.35
CA GLY A 109 -0.43 -3.00 -13.43
C GLY A 109 -1.85 -3.10 -14.02
N ASP A 110 -2.80 -2.34 -13.45
CA ASP A 110 -4.24 -2.36 -13.75
C ASP A 110 -4.85 -3.76 -13.57
N ILE A 111 -4.43 -4.45 -12.53
CA ILE A 111 -4.89 -5.80 -12.20
C ILE A 111 -5.33 -5.92 -10.73
N ILE A 112 -6.20 -6.88 -10.50
CA ILE A 112 -6.66 -7.26 -9.16
C ILE A 112 -5.98 -8.58 -8.79
N LEU A 113 -5.50 -8.68 -7.55
CA LEU A 113 -5.02 -9.91 -6.97
C LEU A 113 -5.48 -10.07 -5.52
N LYS A 114 -5.25 -11.26 -4.94
CA LYS A 114 -5.44 -11.53 -3.52
C LYS A 114 -4.09 -11.61 -2.84
N ALA A 115 -3.97 -10.96 -1.69
CA ALA A 115 -2.75 -10.95 -0.90
C ALA A 115 -3.01 -11.23 0.56
N VAL A 116 -2.00 -11.76 1.24
CA VAL A 116 -2.01 -12.06 2.68
C VAL A 116 -1.03 -11.11 3.35
N PRO A 117 -1.49 -10.14 4.16
CA PRO A 117 -0.64 -9.24 4.93
C PRO A 117 0.25 -10.00 5.91
N ILE A 118 1.52 -9.59 5.99
CA ILE A 118 2.52 -10.18 6.91
C ILE A 118 3.19 -9.13 7.80
N GLY A 119 2.85 -7.87 7.65
CA GLY A 119 3.36 -6.74 8.40
C GLY A 119 3.33 -5.45 7.59
N GLY A 120 4.13 -4.47 7.98
CA GLY A 120 4.20 -3.19 7.28
C GLY A 120 5.20 -2.22 7.88
N PHE A 121 5.20 -1.02 7.31
CA PHE A 121 5.96 0.13 7.79
C PHE A 121 5.01 1.29 8.12
N CYS A 122 5.16 1.87 9.29
CA CYS A 122 4.65 3.20 9.55
C CYS A 122 5.60 4.20 8.89
N LEU A 123 5.24 4.69 7.72
CA LEU A 123 5.96 5.73 7.00
C LEU A 123 5.38 7.08 7.38
N ILE A 124 6.24 8.08 7.55
CA ILE A 124 5.83 9.47 7.69
C ILE A 124 6.36 10.23 6.48
N ASP A 125 5.46 10.81 5.71
CA ASP A 125 5.79 11.58 4.51
C ASP A 125 5.34 13.02 4.68
N GLY A 126 6.28 13.95 4.73
CA GLY A 126 5.95 15.37 4.94
C GLY A 126 5.21 15.68 6.24
N GLY A 127 5.24 14.79 7.23
CA GLY A 127 4.53 14.91 8.50
C GLY A 127 3.15 14.25 8.51
N GLU A 128 2.76 13.56 7.46
CA GLU A 128 1.52 12.77 7.35
C GLU A 128 1.82 11.28 7.52
N ALA A 129 0.88 10.54 8.14
CA ALA A 129 0.98 9.09 8.27
C ALA A 129 0.61 8.42 6.94
N ASP A 130 1.56 7.69 6.37
CA ASP A 130 1.49 7.06 5.06
C ASP A 130 1.93 5.59 5.17
N ASP A 131 1.12 4.78 5.85
CA ASP A 131 1.42 3.36 6.15
C ASP A 131 1.57 2.52 4.88
N LYS A 132 2.54 1.59 4.89
CA LYS A 132 2.81 0.67 3.77
C LYS A 132 2.67 -0.76 4.24
N ILE A 133 1.57 -1.42 3.86
CA ILE A 133 1.38 -2.84 4.15
C ILE A 133 2.32 -3.68 3.29
N ILE A 134 2.92 -4.70 3.89
CA ILE A 134 3.71 -5.72 3.20
C ILE A 134 2.93 -7.03 3.23
N ALA A 135 2.74 -7.61 2.05
CA ALA A 135 1.96 -8.81 1.87
C ALA A 135 2.62 -9.79 0.91
N VAL A 136 2.15 -11.03 0.90
CA VAL A 136 2.53 -12.06 -0.06
C VAL A 136 1.35 -12.35 -0.99
N LEU A 137 1.63 -12.62 -2.26
CA LEU A 137 0.60 -13.03 -3.23
C LEU A 137 -0.01 -14.35 -2.76
N LYS A 138 -1.34 -14.43 -2.65
CA LYS A 138 -2.03 -15.65 -2.26
C LYS A 138 -1.72 -16.79 -3.22
N GLY A 139 -1.26 -17.91 -2.67
CA GLY A 139 -0.91 -19.11 -3.43
C GLY A 139 0.49 -19.09 -4.04
N ASP A 140 1.29 -18.07 -3.77
CA ASP A 140 2.71 -18.05 -4.15
C ASP A 140 3.51 -19.04 -3.30
N LYS A 141 4.05 -20.10 -3.96
CA LYS A 141 4.67 -21.22 -3.25
C LYS A 141 6.02 -20.91 -2.60
N VAL A 142 6.66 -19.83 -3.00
CA VAL A 142 7.92 -19.37 -2.42
C VAL A 142 7.67 -18.45 -1.24
N PHE A 143 6.76 -17.47 -1.39
CA PHE A 143 6.54 -16.46 -0.36
C PHE A 143 5.45 -16.81 0.65
N GLU A 144 4.50 -17.72 0.36
CA GLU A 144 3.42 -18.08 1.30
C GLU A 144 3.91 -18.69 2.63
N GLN A 145 5.16 -19.14 2.70
CA GLN A 145 5.77 -19.63 3.94
C GLN A 145 6.05 -18.51 4.96
N TYR A 146 6.17 -17.27 4.51
CA TYR A 146 6.40 -16.12 5.39
C TYR A 146 5.08 -15.57 5.90
N THR A 147 4.89 -15.65 7.19
CA THR A 147 3.67 -15.20 7.89
C THR A 147 3.90 -13.93 8.71
N GLU A 148 5.16 -13.53 8.84
CA GLU A 148 5.59 -12.32 9.55
C GLU A 148 6.67 -11.60 8.75
N ILE A 149 6.66 -10.28 8.77
CA ILE A 149 7.67 -9.46 8.08
C ILE A 149 9.09 -9.80 8.56
N ALA A 150 9.26 -10.12 9.85
CA ALA A 150 10.55 -10.45 10.45
C ALA A 150 11.15 -11.77 9.93
N GLN A 151 10.37 -12.61 9.26
CA GLN A 151 10.83 -13.85 8.65
C GLN A 151 11.44 -13.64 7.26
N LEU A 152 11.17 -12.48 6.64
CA LEU A 152 11.70 -12.17 5.32
C LEU A 152 13.23 -12.06 5.37
N PRO A 153 13.92 -12.49 4.30
CA PRO A 153 15.35 -12.21 4.14
C PRO A 153 15.64 -10.71 4.31
N LYS A 154 16.64 -10.39 5.15
CA LYS A 154 17.01 -9.01 5.51
C LYS A 154 17.17 -8.10 4.28
N GLY A 155 17.80 -8.60 3.21
CA GLY A 155 18.01 -7.81 1.98
C GLY A 155 16.71 -7.44 1.24
N ILE A 156 15.59 -8.14 1.47
CA ILE A 156 14.28 -7.75 0.94
C ILE A 156 13.77 -6.53 1.70
N LEU A 157 13.83 -6.57 3.03
CA LEU A 157 13.38 -5.46 3.89
C LEU A 157 14.24 -4.21 3.66
N GLU A 158 15.56 -4.35 3.67
CA GLU A 158 16.48 -3.24 3.40
C GLU A 158 16.22 -2.57 2.04
N ARG A 159 15.86 -3.35 1.01
CA ARG A 159 15.49 -2.81 -0.30
C ARG A 159 14.17 -2.04 -0.26
N PHE A 160 13.19 -2.48 0.53
CA PHE A 160 11.92 -1.76 0.71
C PHE A 160 12.15 -0.47 1.47
N GLU A 161 12.88 -0.52 2.59
CA GLU A 161 13.26 0.64 3.38
C GLU A 161 14.01 1.66 2.52
N HIS A 162 15.04 1.21 1.78
CA HIS A 162 15.81 2.08 0.88
C HIS A 162 14.91 2.75 -0.17
N TYR A 163 13.99 2.00 -0.79
CA TYR A 163 13.08 2.56 -1.78
C TYR A 163 12.24 3.69 -1.18
N PHE A 164 11.55 3.45 -0.07
CA PHE A 164 10.70 4.47 0.54
C PHE A 164 11.45 5.66 1.10
N LEU A 165 12.68 5.47 1.55
CA LEU A 165 13.52 6.57 2.04
C LEU A 165 14.12 7.42 0.91
N THR A 166 14.15 6.93 -0.33
CA THR A 166 14.87 7.61 -1.42
C THR A 166 14.03 7.94 -2.65
N TYR A 167 12.84 7.34 -2.80
CA TYR A 167 12.07 7.44 -4.05
C TYR A 167 11.56 8.85 -4.38
N LYS A 168 11.47 9.74 -3.39
CA LYS A 168 11.13 11.16 -3.54
C LYS A 168 12.32 12.10 -3.39
N SER A 169 13.48 11.58 -2.97
CA SER A 169 14.64 12.43 -2.63
C SER A 169 15.48 12.75 -3.87
N LEU A 170 15.73 14.03 -4.07
CA LEU A 170 16.75 14.51 -5.00
C LEU A 170 18.08 14.69 -4.25
N PRO A 171 19.24 14.62 -4.93
CA PRO A 171 20.54 14.67 -4.27
C PRO A 171 20.79 15.90 -3.36
N ASP A 172 20.16 17.03 -3.69
CA ASP A 172 20.35 18.31 -2.99
C ASP A 172 19.12 18.76 -2.21
N GLU A 173 18.10 17.90 -2.06
CA GLU A 173 16.87 18.21 -1.33
C GLU A 173 16.79 17.41 -0.03
N PRO A 174 16.20 17.99 1.04
CA PRO A 174 15.98 17.25 2.27
C PRO A 174 15.05 16.07 2.04
N ASN A 175 15.38 14.92 2.61
CA ASN A 175 14.45 13.78 2.62
C ASN A 175 13.23 14.11 3.47
N VAL A 176 12.05 14.00 2.89
CA VAL A 176 10.77 14.27 3.56
C VAL A 176 10.11 13.00 4.10
N CYS A 177 10.61 11.82 3.69
CA CYS A 177 10.10 10.53 4.11
C CYS A 177 10.96 9.92 5.21
N GLU A 178 10.33 9.36 6.24
CA GLU A 178 10.99 8.56 7.27
C GLU A 178 10.16 7.34 7.62
N ILE A 179 10.82 6.23 7.95
CA ILE A 179 10.17 5.04 8.50
C ILE A 179 10.23 5.17 10.02
N ALA A 180 9.08 5.43 10.63
CA ALA A 180 8.97 5.58 12.08
C ALA A 180 9.26 4.26 12.80
N TYR A 181 8.67 3.17 12.30
CA TYR A 181 8.90 1.79 12.75
C TYR A 181 8.34 0.79 11.74
N SER A 182 8.78 -0.47 11.86
CA SER A 182 8.18 -1.62 11.19
C SER A 182 7.29 -2.39 12.17
N TYR A 183 6.26 -3.05 11.66
CA TYR A 183 5.33 -3.82 12.47
C TYR A 183 4.97 -5.17 11.85
N GLY A 184 4.58 -6.12 12.69
CA GLY A 184 4.20 -7.46 12.29
C GLY A 184 2.76 -7.58 11.78
N ARG A 185 2.36 -8.83 11.53
CA ARG A 185 1.07 -9.16 10.93
C ARG A 185 -0.12 -8.65 11.73
N GLU A 186 -0.14 -8.85 13.04
CA GLU A 186 -1.30 -8.45 13.85
C GLU A 186 -1.54 -6.94 13.81
N GLU A 187 -0.48 -6.15 13.85
CA GLU A 187 -0.60 -4.69 13.70
C GLU A 187 -1.03 -4.30 12.28
N SER A 188 -0.58 -5.00 11.23
CA SER A 188 -1.08 -4.76 9.88
C SER A 188 -2.59 -4.96 9.77
N TYR A 189 -3.16 -5.90 10.54
CA TYR A 189 -4.60 -6.08 10.62
C TYR A 189 -5.31 -4.92 11.32
N GLU A 190 -4.69 -4.32 12.34
CA GLU A 190 -5.23 -3.12 13.01
C GLU A 190 -5.22 -1.92 12.08
N VAL A 191 -4.12 -1.71 11.35
CA VAL A 191 -3.99 -0.65 10.34
C VAL A 191 -5.07 -0.81 9.26
N ILE A 192 -5.23 -2.01 8.70
CA ILE A 192 -6.25 -2.28 7.68
C ILE A 192 -7.66 -2.01 8.22
N ARG A 193 -8.00 -2.46 9.44
CA ARG A 193 -9.31 -2.19 10.05
C ARG A 193 -9.54 -0.69 10.26
N SER A 194 -8.53 0.04 10.69
CA SER A 194 -8.60 1.49 10.88
C SER A 194 -8.84 2.21 9.56
N ALA A 195 -8.12 1.82 8.50
CA ALA A 195 -8.32 2.39 7.17
C ALA A 195 -9.70 2.06 6.57
N ILE A 196 -10.28 0.88 6.87
CA ILE A 196 -11.67 0.55 6.50
C ILE A 196 -12.66 1.48 7.21
N LEU A 197 -12.47 1.72 8.50
CA LEU A 197 -13.34 2.59 9.28
C LEU A 197 -13.24 4.05 8.82
N ASP A 198 -12.05 4.55 8.55
CA ASP A 198 -11.85 5.89 7.96
C ASP A 198 -12.55 6.00 6.60
N TYR A 199 -12.47 4.96 5.76
CA TYR A 199 -13.21 4.92 4.49
C TYR A 199 -14.73 4.95 4.68
N GLN A 200 -15.26 4.22 5.65
CA GLN A 200 -16.70 4.21 5.95
C GLN A 200 -17.18 5.59 6.39
N ASP A 201 -16.41 6.27 7.24
CA ASP A 201 -16.73 7.65 7.68
C ASP A 201 -16.66 8.64 6.52
N LEU A 202 -15.64 8.53 5.66
CA LEU A 202 -15.54 9.33 4.44
C LEU A 202 -16.80 9.17 3.57
N ARG A 203 -17.29 7.94 3.41
CA ARG A 203 -18.49 7.63 2.61
C ARG A 203 -19.78 8.07 3.26
N ALA A 204 -19.84 8.11 4.59
CA ALA A 204 -21.02 8.57 5.34
C ALA A 204 -21.14 10.09 5.36
N GLY A 205 -20.01 10.81 5.22
CA GLY A 205 -19.97 12.28 5.16
C GLY A 205 -20.08 12.86 3.75
N ALA A 206 -20.07 12.03 2.72
CA ALA A 206 -20.26 12.39 1.30
C ALA A 206 -21.71 12.12 0.87
#